data_7df90f1aae434c131ea505f1e8a627c0
#
_entry.id   7df90f1aae434c131ea505f1e8a627c0
#
_cell.length_a   1.000
_cell.length_b   1.000
_cell.length_c   1.000
_cell.angle_alpha   90.00
_cell.angle_beta   90.00
_cell.angle_gamma   90.00
#
_symmetry.space_group_name_H-M   'P 1'
#
loop_
_entity.id
_entity.type
_entity.pdbx_description
1 polymer ?
#
loop_
_entity_poly.entity_id
_entity_poly.type
_entity_poly.pdbx_seq_one_letter_code
_entity_poly.pdbx_strand_id
1 'polypeptide(L)'
;MIFRNARLEDLKLMCELWNEVVTEEYFLKTMSVDAYEEKLLNNPDFSYASTFVVYDEENTLIAFAIGYLRKQYIDNLEVAGIVNAIIVKKEYRRQGIGSKLLTKLETYFKHMGRKKIAVAYFLPSCYAWYIPHTDNHDHPCAPGIRINSNEYFFYLHRGYEPYNYQDAFHLNLVDYEISDKIKEILNLSLIHI
;
A
#
# COMPACT_ATOMS: atom_id res chain seq x y z
N MET A 1 -23.21 11.53 1.07
CA MET A 1 -21.92 10.86 1.39
C MET A 1 -21.37 11.33 2.73
N ILE A 2 -21.01 10.43 3.62
CA ILE A 2 -20.49 10.69 4.97
C ILE A 2 -19.00 10.32 5.02
N PHE A 3 -18.15 11.28 5.37
CA PHE A 3 -16.72 11.09 5.60
C PHE A 3 -16.43 11.15 7.10
N ARG A 4 -15.92 10.07 7.67
CA ARG A 4 -15.57 10.00 9.09
C ARG A 4 -14.32 9.16 9.34
N ASN A 5 -13.80 9.20 10.54
CA ASN A 5 -12.80 8.24 10.99
C ASN A 5 -13.40 6.82 11.03
N ALA A 6 -12.55 5.84 10.73
CA ALA A 6 -12.92 4.44 10.86
C ALA A 6 -13.12 4.03 12.31
N ARG A 7 -13.83 2.95 12.54
CA ARG A 7 -14.05 2.27 13.80
C ARG A 7 -13.82 0.78 13.64
N LEU A 8 -13.86 0.05 14.73
CA LEU A 8 -13.65 -1.41 14.71
C LEU A 8 -14.66 -2.11 13.77
N GLU A 9 -15.92 -1.71 13.83
CA GLU A 9 -16.99 -2.28 12.99
C GLU A 9 -16.81 -2.06 11.48
N ASP A 10 -15.96 -1.11 11.07
CA ASP A 10 -15.71 -0.84 9.65
C ASP A 10 -14.69 -1.79 9.05
N LEU A 11 -13.82 -2.43 9.84
CA LEU A 11 -12.67 -3.20 9.33
C LEU A 11 -13.11 -4.34 8.40
N LYS A 12 -14.16 -5.03 8.75
CA LYS A 12 -14.74 -6.08 7.88
C LYS A 12 -15.15 -5.52 6.52
N LEU A 13 -15.89 -4.42 6.49
CA LEU A 13 -16.34 -3.77 5.25
C LEU A 13 -15.16 -3.20 4.44
N MET A 14 -14.12 -2.70 5.14
CA MET A 14 -12.89 -2.25 4.49
C MET A 14 -12.16 -3.43 3.82
N CYS A 15 -12.12 -4.61 4.45
CA CYS A 15 -11.56 -5.82 3.85
C CYS A 15 -12.37 -6.28 2.64
N GLU A 16 -13.69 -6.28 2.72
CA GLU A 16 -14.59 -6.64 1.61
C GLU A 16 -14.36 -5.69 0.42
N LEU A 17 -14.32 -4.39 0.65
CA LEU A 17 -14.01 -3.40 -0.40
C LEU A 17 -12.58 -3.54 -0.93
N TRP A 18 -11.59 -3.82 -0.09
CA TRP A 18 -10.24 -4.17 -0.53
C TRP A 18 -10.28 -5.31 -1.53
N ASN A 19 -10.90 -6.42 -1.16
CA ASN A 19 -10.97 -7.63 -1.99
C ASN A 19 -11.73 -7.42 -3.31
N GLU A 20 -12.71 -6.51 -3.34
CA GLU A 20 -13.42 -6.14 -4.57
C GLU A 20 -12.51 -5.36 -5.55
N VAL A 21 -11.63 -4.51 -5.02
CA VAL A 21 -10.90 -3.52 -5.83
C VAL A 21 -9.53 -4.00 -6.28
N VAL A 22 -8.80 -4.76 -5.44
CA VAL A 22 -7.35 -4.90 -5.62
C VAL A 22 -6.89 -5.97 -6.60
N THR A 23 -7.73 -6.95 -6.94
CA THR A 23 -7.31 -8.12 -7.71
C THR A 23 -6.96 -7.83 -9.16
N GLU A 24 -7.72 -6.99 -9.85
CA GLU A 24 -7.57 -6.78 -11.28
C GLU A 24 -6.65 -5.61 -11.65
N GLU A 25 -6.68 -4.54 -10.87
CA GLU A 25 -6.00 -3.30 -11.22
C GLU A 25 -4.63 -3.15 -10.57
N TYR A 26 -4.47 -3.67 -9.35
CA TYR A 26 -3.28 -3.38 -8.54
C TYR A 26 -2.35 -4.57 -8.36
N PHE A 27 -2.73 -5.74 -8.83
CA PHE A 27 -2.01 -7.00 -8.62
C PHE A 27 -1.80 -7.35 -7.14
N LEU A 28 -2.56 -6.72 -6.24
CA LEU A 28 -2.52 -7.03 -4.81
C LEU A 28 -3.39 -8.24 -4.51
N LYS A 29 -3.01 -8.98 -3.48
CA LYS A 29 -3.77 -10.18 -3.07
C LYS A 29 -4.94 -9.82 -2.17
N THR A 30 -6.01 -10.60 -2.33
CA THR A 30 -7.13 -10.60 -1.37
C THR A 30 -6.69 -11.17 -0.02
N MET A 31 -7.45 -10.85 1.01
CA MET A 31 -7.22 -11.34 2.37
C MET A 31 -8.55 -11.82 2.98
N SER A 32 -8.47 -12.75 3.94
CA SER A 32 -9.60 -13.00 4.83
C SER A 32 -9.82 -11.81 5.76
N VAL A 33 -11.03 -11.67 6.29
CA VAL A 33 -11.35 -10.60 7.25
C VAL A 33 -10.42 -10.69 8.47
N ASP A 34 -10.23 -11.89 9.01
CA ASP A 34 -9.37 -12.11 10.17
C ASP A 34 -7.92 -11.68 9.89
N ALA A 35 -7.35 -12.04 8.74
CA ALA A 35 -6.00 -11.64 8.36
C ALA A 35 -5.86 -10.12 8.13
N TYR A 36 -6.92 -9.48 7.62
CA TYR A 36 -6.94 -8.04 7.42
C TYR A 36 -7.02 -7.30 8.75
N GLU A 37 -7.90 -7.73 9.64
CA GLU A 37 -8.04 -7.17 10.99
C GLU A 37 -6.76 -7.36 11.80
N GLU A 38 -6.21 -8.57 11.81
CA GLU A 38 -4.95 -8.87 12.49
C GLU A 38 -3.80 -8.00 11.98
N LYS A 39 -3.69 -7.84 10.66
CA LYS A 39 -2.67 -6.98 10.03
C LYS A 39 -2.76 -5.53 10.50
N LEU A 40 -3.95 -4.99 10.70
CA LEU A 40 -4.15 -3.62 11.17
C LEU A 40 -4.00 -3.53 12.69
N LEU A 41 -4.70 -4.36 13.44
CA LEU A 41 -4.77 -4.25 14.91
C LEU A 41 -3.46 -4.62 15.61
N ASN A 42 -2.70 -5.58 15.07
CA ASN A 42 -1.38 -5.95 15.59
C ASN A 42 -0.27 -4.99 15.13
N ASN A 43 -0.56 -4.04 14.22
CA ASN A 43 0.40 -3.05 13.82
C ASN A 43 0.46 -1.91 14.85
N PRO A 44 1.59 -1.71 15.54
CA PRO A 44 1.70 -0.68 16.58
C PRO A 44 1.49 0.74 16.04
N ASP A 45 1.73 0.97 14.75
CA ASP A 45 1.59 2.27 14.10
C ASP A 45 0.16 2.54 13.61
N PHE A 46 -0.74 1.54 13.64
CA PHE A 46 -2.13 1.72 13.26
C PHE A 46 -2.89 2.64 14.20
N SER A 47 -3.74 3.49 13.63
CA SER A 47 -4.61 4.37 14.39
C SER A 47 -5.90 4.69 13.63
N TYR A 48 -7.02 4.60 14.31
CA TYR A 48 -8.30 5.08 13.77
C TYR A 48 -8.29 6.59 13.49
N ALA A 49 -7.45 7.38 14.19
CA ALA A 49 -7.31 8.82 13.95
C ALA A 49 -6.74 9.15 12.56
N SER A 50 -5.95 8.25 11.96
CA SER A 50 -5.41 8.37 10.61
C SER A 50 -6.04 7.39 9.62
N THR A 51 -7.19 6.83 9.94
CA THR A 51 -7.95 5.93 9.07
C THR A 51 -9.32 6.52 8.84
N PHE A 52 -9.69 6.71 7.57
CA PHE A 52 -10.93 7.35 7.15
C PHE A 52 -11.77 6.41 6.29
N VAL A 53 -13.08 6.49 6.47
CA VAL A 53 -14.07 5.76 5.68
C VAL A 53 -15.07 6.72 5.06
N VAL A 54 -15.65 6.30 3.94
CA VAL A 54 -16.70 7.04 3.24
C VAL A 54 -17.89 6.13 3.00
N TYR A 55 -19.04 6.57 3.43
CA TYR A 55 -20.32 5.91 3.18
C TYR A 55 -21.18 6.75 2.25
N ASP A 56 -21.92 6.09 1.37
CA ASP A 56 -22.92 6.74 0.54
C ASP A 56 -24.24 7.01 1.29
N GLU A 57 -25.28 7.38 0.57
CA GLU A 57 -26.60 7.69 1.14
C GLU A 57 -27.38 6.43 1.53
N GLU A 58 -27.02 5.28 0.98
CA GLU A 58 -27.58 3.96 1.29
C GLU A 58 -26.83 3.27 2.44
N ASN A 59 -25.89 3.97 3.08
CA ASN A 59 -25.02 3.45 4.14
C ASN A 59 -24.11 2.30 3.68
N THR A 60 -23.70 2.32 2.41
CA THR A 60 -22.71 1.39 1.85
C THR A 60 -21.32 2.01 1.98
N LEU A 61 -20.32 1.24 2.43
CA LEU A 61 -18.93 1.68 2.44
C LEU A 61 -18.38 1.68 1.02
N ILE A 62 -18.03 2.88 0.52
CA ILE A 62 -17.63 3.10 -0.89
C ILE A 62 -16.15 3.48 -1.04
N ALA A 63 -15.50 3.90 0.04
CA ALA A 63 -14.09 4.24 0.02
C ALA A 63 -13.48 4.25 1.42
N PHE A 64 -12.17 4.04 1.48
CA PHE A 64 -11.40 4.25 2.71
C PHE A 64 -9.97 4.71 2.41
N ALA A 65 -9.31 5.26 3.44
CA ALA A 65 -7.89 5.57 3.41
C ALA A 65 -7.24 5.21 4.74
N ILE A 66 -6.02 4.69 4.66
CA ILE A 66 -5.19 4.32 5.82
C ILE A 66 -3.91 5.13 5.78
N GLY A 67 -3.63 5.82 6.88
CA GLY A 67 -2.38 6.52 7.10
C GLY A 67 -1.68 6.04 8.36
N TYR A 68 -0.35 6.15 8.37
CA TYR A 68 0.47 5.75 9.50
C TYR A 68 1.40 6.86 9.96
N LEU A 69 1.59 6.92 11.28
CA LEU A 69 2.70 7.62 11.93
C LEU A 69 3.54 6.59 12.67
N ARG A 70 4.82 6.50 12.32
CA ARG A 70 5.76 5.59 12.99
C ARG A 70 5.92 5.99 14.45
N LYS A 71 5.29 5.26 15.37
CA LYS A 71 5.26 5.61 16.82
C LYS A 71 6.64 5.66 17.44
N GLN A 72 7.54 4.77 17.04
CA GLN A 72 8.94 4.80 17.48
C GLN A 72 9.71 6.08 17.09
N TYR A 73 9.16 6.88 16.15
CA TYR A 73 9.73 8.13 15.68
C TYR A 73 8.75 9.28 15.84
N ILE A 74 7.83 9.18 16.81
CA ILE A 74 6.74 10.18 16.94
C ILE A 74 7.27 11.60 17.17
N ASP A 75 8.36 11.73 17.91
CA ASP A 75 9.00 13.00 18.21
C ASP A 75 9.96 13.49 17.10
N ASN A 76 10.29 12.64 16.12
CA ASN A 76 11.09 13.04 14.98
C ASN A 76 10.21 13.52 13.82
N LEU A 77 9.97 14.81 13.77
CA LEU A 77 9.09 15.44 12.78
C LEU A 77 9.60 15.37 11.33
N GLU A 78 10.87 15.01 11.12
CA GLU A 78 11.44 14.77 9.78
C GLU A 78 11.02 13.41 9.19
N VAL A 79 10.57 12.46 10.02
CA VAL A 79 10.01 11.20 9.55
C VAL A 79 8.64 11.46 8.92
N ALA A 80 8.45 11.01 7.69
CA ALA A 80 7.24 11.26 6.93
C ALA A 80 5.99 10.63 7.59
N GLY A 81 4.85 11.29 7.43
CA GLY A 81 3.55 10.62 7.53
C GLY A 81 3.37 9.72 6.31
N ILE A 82 2.81 8.54 6.48
CA ILE A 82 2.72 7.53 5.42
C ILE A 82 1.27 7.36 4.98
N VAL A 83 0.98 7.62 3.71
CA VAL A 83 -0.24 7.19 3.04
C VAL A 83 -0.02 5.73 2.62
N ASN A 84 -0.73 4.81 3.26
CA ASN A 84 -0.53 3.38 3.00
C ASN A 84 -1.55 2.82 2.00
N ALA A 85 -2.80 3.25 2.06
CA ALA A 85 -3.82 2.86 1.10
C ALA A 85 -4.87 3.97 0.92
N ILE A 86 -5.35 4.16 -0.30
CA ILE A 86 -6.57 4.88 -0.62
C ILE A 86 -7.36 4.02 -1.61
N ILE A 87 -8.46 3.46 -1.15
CA ILE A 87 -9.31 2.57 -1.94
C ILE A 87 -10.63 3.27 -2.20
N VAL A 88 -11.05 3.29 -3.47
CA VAL A 88 -12.36 3.84 -3.89
C VAL A 88 -13.02 2.85 -4.81
N LYS A 89 -14.25 2.48 -4.49
CA LYS A 89 -15.10 1.61 -5.30
C LYS A 89 -15.21 2.17 -6.73
N LYS A 90 -15.12 1.31 -7.74
CA LYS A 90 -14.92 1.69 -9.15
C LYS A 90 -15.94 2.72 -9.66
N GLU A 91 -17.21 2.50 -9.38
CA GLU A 91 -18.32 3.35 -9.80
C GLU A 91 -18.36 4.73 -9.10
N TYR A 92 -17.63 4.88 -8.00
CA TYR A 92 -17.52 6.14 -7.25
C TYR A 92 -16.22 6.91 -7.54
N ARG A 93 -15.38 6.40 -8.46
CA ARG A 93 -14.13 7.08 -8.85
C ARG A 93 -14.42 8.33 -9.69
N ARG A 94 -13.42 9.18 -9.84
CA ARG A 94 -13.45 10.44 -10.61
C ARG A 94 -14.47 11.47 -10.09
N GLN A 95 -15.00 11.28 -8.89
CA GLN A 95 -15.92 12.18 -8.17
C GLN A 95 -15.23 12.96 -7.03
N GLY A 96 -13.89 12.97 -6.99
CA GLY A 96 -13.11 13.70 -6.00
C GLY A 96 -12.98 13.00 -4.63
N ILE A 97 -13.53 11.79 -4.45
CA ILE A 97 -13.51 11.06 -3.17
C ILE A 97 -12.07 10.76 -2.73
N GLY A 98 -11.25 10.18 -3.62
CA GLY A 98 -9.85 9.91 -3.33
C GLY A 98 -9.07 11.18 -2.96
N SER A 99 -9.31 12.29 -3.65
CA SER A 99 -8.69 13.59 -3.33
C SER A 99 -9.09 14.10 -1.95
N LYS A 100 -10.36 13.97 -1.56
CA LYS A 100 -10.84 14.35 -0.23
C LYS A 100 -10.22 13.47 0.87
N LEU A 101 -10.09 12.16 0.62
CA LEU A 101 -9.44 11.24 1.56
C LEU A 101 -7.95 11.57 1.73
N LEU A 102 -7.24 11.81 0.62
CA LEU A 102 -5.83 12.23 0.66
C LEU A 102 -5.68 13.54 1.44
N THR A 103 -6.51 14.55 1.16
CA THR A 103 -6.49 15.83 1.90
C THR A 103 -6.74 15.63 3.41
N LYS A 104 -7.60 14.70 3.80
CA LYS A 104 -7.81 14.38 5.23
C LYS A 104 -6.55 13.80 5.87
N LEU A 105 -5.86 12.88 5.19
CA LEU A 105 -4.57 12.33 5.65
C LEU A 105 -3.50 13.42 5.72
N GLU A 106 -3.36 14.24 4.68
CA GLU A 106 -2.42 15.37 4.62
C GLU A 106 -2.66 16.34 5.78
N THR A 107 -3.92 16.68 6.04
CA THR A 107 -4.32 17.56 7.15
C THR A 107 -3.98 16.94 8.50
N TYR A 108 -4.25 15.65 8.69
CA TYR A 108 -3.89 14.92 9.90
C TYR A 108 -2.38 14.94 10.13
N PHE A 109 -1.58 14.59 9.12
CA PHE A 109 -0.11 14.57 9.24
C PHE A 109 0.46 15.96 9.51
N LYS A 110 -0.08 16.99 8.85
CA LYS A 110 0.30 18.38 9.10
C LYS A 110 -0.02 18.81 10.54
N HIS A 111 -1.20 18.43 11.05
CA HIS A 111 -1.58 18.69 12.44
C HIS A 111 -0.63 17.99 13.43
N MET A 112 -0.16 16.79 13.07
CA MET A 112 0.86 16.06 13.84
C MET A 112 2.29 16.57 13.60
N GLY A 113 2.47 17.74 12.99
CA GLY A 113 3.75 18.41 12.78
C GLY A 113 4.63 17.80 11.70
N ARG A 114 4.14 16.86 10.88
CA ARG A 114 4.97 16.22 9.84
C ARG A 114 5.25 17.20 8.69
N LYS A 115 6.50 17.28 8.29
CA LYS A 115 6.98 18.14 7.19
C LYS A 115 6.94 17.42 5.84
N LYS A 116 6.86 16.09 5.87
CA LYS A 116 6.90 15.22 4.69
C LYS A 116 5.79 14.20 4.76
N ILE A 117 5.28 13.82 3.59
CA ILE A 117 4.32 12.75 3.42
C ILE A 117 4.87 11.82 2.34
N ALA A 118 4.87 10.52 2.61
CA ALA A 118 5.26 9.49 1.67
C ALA A 118 4.08 8.58 1.36
N VAL A 119 4.06 8.01 0.17
CA VAL A 119 3.14 6.95 -0.22
C VAL A 119 3.91 5.65 -0.25
N ALA A 120 3.50 4.66 0.54
CA ALA A 120 4.22 3.41 0.65
C ALA A 120 3.30 2.24 0.99
N TYR A 121 3.35 1.17 0.18
CA TYR A 121 2.60 -0.07 0.38
C TYR A 121 3.34 -1.13 1.21
N PHE A 122 4.59 -0.87 1.54
CA PHE A 122 5.45 -1.82 2.24
C PHE A 122 5.82 -1.38 3.66
N LEU A 123 5.50 -0.17 4.06
CA LEU A 123 5.78 0.34 5.41
C LEU A 123 4.60 1.15 5.95
N PRO A 124 4.25 0.96 7.20
CA PRO A 124 4.66 -0.10 8.13
C PRO A 124 3.89 -1.41 7.94
N SER A 125 3.01 -1.48 6.95
CA SER A 125 2.18 -2.65 6.65
C SER A 125 2.43 -3.12 5.21
N CYS A 126 2.92 -4.35 5.06
CA CYS A 126 3.13 -4.95 3.74
C CYS A 126 1.84 -5.57 3.19
N TYR A 127 1.63 -5.40 1.88
CA TYR A 127 0.57 -6.09 1.15
C TYR A 127 1.16 -7.06 0.15
N ALA A 128 0.72 -8.31 0.18
CA ALA A 128 1.14 -9.31 -0.77
C ALA A 128 0.59 -9.00 -2.18
N TRP A 129 1.36 -9.32 -3.20
CA TRP A 129 1.02 -9.02 -4.58
C TRP A 129 1.40 -10.15 -5.53
N TYR A 130 0.79 -10.17 -6.70
CA TYR A 130 1.17 -11.04 -7.81
C TYR A 130 2.18 -10.34 -8.69
N ILE A 131 3.28 -11.01 -9.02
CA ILE A 131 4.24 -10.49 -9.99
C ILE A 131 3.60 -10.58 -11.38
N PRO A 132 3.37 -9.47 -12.08
CA PRO A 132 2.74 -9.47 -13.39
C PRO A 132 3.49 -10.35 -14.40
N HIS A 133 2.74 -11.03 -15.26
CA HIS A 133 3.27 -11.90 -16.31
C HIS A 133 4.03 -13.14 -15.81
N THR A 134 3.75 -13.58 -14.60
CA THR A 134 4.28 -14.83 -14.04
C THR A 134 3.14 -15.76 -13.67
N ASP A 135 3.38 -17.09 -13.71
CA ASP A 135 2.37 -18.10 -13.42
C ASP A 135 2.10 -18.18 -11.91
N ASN A 136 1.23 -17.27 -11.42
CA ASN A 136 0.83 -17.17 -10.02
C ASN A 136 1.97 -16.95 -9.01
N HIS A 137 3.13 -16.48 -9.48
CA HIS A 137 4.21 -16.14 -8.58
C HIS A 137 3.81 -14.91 -7.76
N ASP A 138 3.88 -15.03 -6.45
CA ASP A 138 3.54 -13.95 -5.54
C ASP A 138 4.74 -13.53 -4.67
N HIS A 139 4.63 -12.35 -4.10
CA HIS A 139 5.60 -11.80 -3.17
C HIS A 139 4.85 -11.20 -1.97
N PRO A 140 5.36 -11.38 -0.74
CA PRO A 140 4.65 -10.92 0.46
C PRO A 140 4.55 -9.41 0.61
N CYS A 141 5.32 -8.64 -0.17
CA CYS A 141 5.40 -7.19 -0.01
C CYS A 141 5.40 -6.50 -1.37
N ALA A 142 4.36 -5.74 -1.65
CA ALA A 142 4.25 -4.94 -2.88
C ALA A 142 5.32 -3.83 -2.90
N PRO A 143 6.03 -3.64 -4.02
CA PRO A 143 7.15 -2.69 -4.09
C PRO A 143 6.69 -1.22 -4.06
N GLY A 144 5.48 -0.91 -4.49
CA GLY A 144 4.97 0.45 -4.56
C GLY A 144 3.85 0.60 -5.59
N ILE A 145 3.69 1.81 -6.09
CA ILE A 145 2.68 2.14 -7.09
C ILE A 145 3.21 1.82 -8.49
N ARG A 146 2.39 1.14 -9.28
CA ARG A 146 2.74 0.82 -10.67
C ARG A 146 2.87 2.10 -11.50
N ILE A 147 4.02 2.28 -12.14
CA ILE A 147 4.28 3.39 -13.08
C ILE A 147 3.21 3.40 -14.19
N ASN A 148 2.76 4.59 -14.56
CA ASN A 148 1.72 4.82 -15.57
C ASN A 148 0.33 4.26 -15.21
N SER A 149 0.09 3.89 -13.96
CA SER A 149 -1.26 3.59 -13.48
C SER A 149 -2.08 4.86 -13.22
N ASN A 150 -3.40 4.72 -13.13
CA ASN A 150 -4.27 5.82 -12.73
C ASN A 150 -3.90 6.38 -11.35
N GLU A 151 -3.44 5.52 -10.46
CA GLU A 151 -2.99 5.87 -9.12
C GLU A 151 -1.68 6.66 -9.16
N TYR A 152 -0.72 6.26 -9.98
CA TYR A 152 0.51 7.00 -10.19
C TYR A 152 0.22 8.44 -10.62
N PHE A 153 -0.61 8.63 -11.64
CA PHE A 153 -1.02 9.96 -12.10
C PHE A 153 -1.84 10.72 -11.07
N PHE A 154 -2.66 10.03 -10.26
CA PHE A 154 -3.39 10.67 -9.18
C PHE A 154 -2.45 11.37 -8.19
N TYR A 155 -1.39 10.71 -7.76
CA TYR A 155 -0.42 11.32 -6.84
C TYR A 155 0.42 12.42 -7.53
N LEU A 156 0.85 12.23 -8.78
CA LEU A 156 1.56 13.29 -9.53
C LEU A 156 0.72 14.57 -9.64
N HIS A 157 -0.56 14.46 -9.98
CA HIS A 157 -1.47 15.63 -10.06
C HIS A 157 -1.73 16.29 -8.70
N ARG A 158 -1.42 15.61 -7.62
CA ARG A 158 -1.50 16.15 -6.25
C ARG A 158 -0.16 16.73 -5.76
N GLY A 159 0.86 16.79 -6.62
CA GLY A 159 2.16 17.35 -6.31
C GLY A 159 3.13 16.40 -5.61
N TYR A 160 2.83 15.10 -5.60
CA TYR A 160 3.78 14.09 -5.15
C TYR A 160 4.79 13.81 -6.24
N GLU A 161 6.01 13.53 -5.85
CA GLU A 161 7.11 13.17 -6.74
C GLU A 161 7.56 11.74 -6.48
N PRO A 162 7.93 10.97 -7.52
CA PRO A 162 8.52 9.66 -7.33
C PRO A 162 9.82 9.77 -6.52
N TYR A 163 9.89 9.05 -5.42
CA TYR A 163 11.05 9.04 -4.54
C TYR A 163 12.06 7.98 -4.95
N ASN A 164 11.58 6.83 -5.39
CA ASN A 164 12.39 5.68 -5.78
C ASN A 164 11.67 4.88 -6.87
N TYR A 165 12.45 4.16 -7.67
CA TYR A 165 11.94 3.23 -8.68
C TYR A 165 12.44 1.83 -8.37
N GLN A 166 11.59 0.84 -8.56
CA GLN A 166 11.91 -0.57 -8.37
C GLN A 166 11.45 -1.35 -9.61
N ASP A 167 12.32 -2.21 -10.11
CA ASP A 167 11.98 -3.17 -11.14
C ASP A 167 11.91 -4.56 -10.51
N ALA A 168 10.86 -5.31 -10.83
CA ALA A 168 10.72 -6.71 -10.43
C ALA A 168 11.15 -7.59 -11.61
N PHE A 169 12.12 -8.46 -11.35
CA PHE A 169 12.58 -9.44 -12.32
C PHE A 169 12.12 -10.83 -11.90
N HIS A 170 11.65 -11.60 -12.85
CA HIS A 170 11.29 -13.00 -12.68
C HIS A 170 12.15 -13.85 -13.62
N LEU A 171 12.75 -14.91 -13.07
CA LEU A 171 13.51 -15.89 -13.82
C LEU A 171 12.87 -17.26 -13.62
N ASN A 172 12.47 -17.91 -14.70
CA ASN A 172 12.07 -19.31 -14.64
C ASN A 172 13.33 -20.18 -14.50
N LEU A 173 13.39 -20.97 -13.43
CA LEU A 173 14.54 -21.83 -13.13
C LEU A 173 14.42 -23.25 -13.67
N VAL A 174 13.32 -23.63 -14.33
CA VAL A 174 13.12 -25.00 -14.82
C VAL A 174 14.21 -25.39 -15.81
N ASP A 175 14.57 -24.47 -16.71
CA ASP A 175 15.61 -24.67 -17.74
C ASP A 175 16.81 -23.74 -17.54
N TYR A 176 16.96 -23.17 -16.34
CA TYR A 176 18.03 -22.22 -16.07
C TYR A 176 19.35 -22.94 -15.77
N GLU A 177 20.36 -22.69 -16.61
CA GLU A 177 21.73 -23.09 -16.35
C GLU A 177 22.57 -21.89 -15.87
N ILE A 178 23.23 -22.08 -14.72
CA ILE A 178 24.18 -21.09 -14.22
C ILE A 178 25.33 -20.94 -15.20
N SER A 179 25.58 -19.73 -15.68
CA SER A 179 26.69 -19.50 -16.61
C SER A 179 28.05 -19.86 -15.98
N ASP A 180 29.00 -20.31 -16.79
CA ASP A 180 30.31 -20.72 -16.29
C ASP A 180 31.04 -19.61 -15.55
N LYS A 181 30.87 -18.36 -15.98
CA LYS A 181 31.40 -17.17 -15.29
C LYS A 181 30.85 -17.05 -13.86
N ILE A 182 29.58 -17.34 -13.63
CA ILE A 182 28.99 -17.30 -12.28
C ILE A 182 29.49 -18.51 -11.46
N LYS A 183 29.61 -19.69 -12.08
CA LYS A 183 30.19 -20.87 -11.40
C LYS A 183 31.63 -20.60 -10.93
N GLU A 184 32.46 -19.93 -11.74
CA GLU A 184 33.82 -19.52 -11.35
C GLU A 184 33.80 -18.57 -10.14
N ILE A 185 32.90 -17.56 -10.14
CA ILE A 185 32.77 -16.62 -9.02
C ILE A 185 32.31 -17.35 -7.75
N LEU A 186 31.36 -18.26 -7.84
CA LEU A 186 30.87 -19.04 -6.71
C LEU A 186 31.98 -19.94 -6.15
N ASN A 187 32.77 -20.59 -6.99
CA ASN A 187 33.91 -21.39 -6.58
C ASN A 187 34.99 -20.57 -5.86
N LEU A 188 35.26 -19.35 -6.34
CA LEU A 188 36.19 -18.42 -5.68
C LEU A 188 35.67 -17.95 -4.32
N SER A 189 34.35 -17.74 -4.16
CA SER A 189 33.77 -17.32 -2.88
C SER A 189 33.75 -18.43 -1.83
N LEU A 190 33.68 -19.71 -2.24
CA LEU A 190 33.74 -20.86 -1.34
C LEU A 190 35.16 -21.15 -0.82
N ILE A 191 36.19 -20.62 -1.47
CA ILE A 191 37.58 -20.79 -1.03
C ILE A 191 37.94 -19.84 0.15
N HIS A 192 37.12 -18.84 0.41
CA HIS A 192 37.36 -17.82 1.44
C HIS A 192 36.45 -17.93 2.67
N ILE A 193 35.71 -19.01 2.81
CA ILE A 193 34.96 -19.40 4.00
C ILE A 193 35.65 -20.60 4.65
#